data_ee2c9e40e6c5be89f768b618751bbb64
#
_entry.id   ee2c9e40e6c5be89f768b618751bbb64
#
_cell.length_a   1.000
_cell.length_b   1.000
_cell.length_c   1.000
_cell.angle_alpha   90.00
_cell.angle_beta   90.00
_cell.angle_gamma   90.00
#
_symmetry.space_group_name_H-M   'P 1'
#
loop_
_entity.id
_entity.type
_entity.pdbx_description
1 polymer ?
#
loop_
_entity_poly.entity_id
_entity_poly.type
_entity_poly.pdbx_seq_one_letter_code
_entity_poly.pdbx_strand_id
1 'polypeptide(L)'
;KVVCYPHTQGRTMQELVDNSKRAVQEGWRFVRWGQPESSGPMSGGMKESRIGRLQPETSNRLAVEQMARVRDAVGPDINICFDVHTRLDPHHVIQLCRDLEEFKPFFIEDPVRSENQSTYRLVRQHVNLPIAAGEQWASKWPFRQVIEEDLIDYARIDLCNVGGLTEALKITHWAETHYIDIAPHNPLGPVSAAACVALCMASSNVGVQEMPFGRPGTYATKLFPQQIEWADGFAGCPDKPGLGVEFSIDEAERAYSAPGGFAPRLTRDDGAFTNW
;
A
#
# COMPACT_ATOMS: atom_id res chain seq x y z
N LYS A 1 -2.56 -2.28 19.89
CA LYS A 1 -1.63 -2.81 18.87
C LYS A 1 -2.32 -2.85 17.53
N VAL A 2 -1.59 -2.50 16.48
CA VAL A 2 -2.09 -2.39 15.10
C VAL A 2 -1.41 -3.49 14.27
N VAL A 3 -2.20 -4.29 13.55
CA VAL A 3 -1.67 -5.26 12.61
C VAL A 3 -1.07 -4.55 11.39
N CYS A 4 0.07 -5.05 10.89
CA CYS A 4 0.81 -4.40 9.83
C CYS A 4 1.15 -5.36 8.69
N TYR A 5 1.46 -4.80 7.51
CA TYR A 5 2.02 -5.55 6.39
C TYR A 5 3.32 -4.94 5.87
N PRO A 6 4.28 -5.79 5.42
CA PRO A 6 5.48 -5.35 4.71
C PRO A 6 5.25 -5.36 3.21
N HIS A 7 6.13 -4.71 2.45
CA HIS A 7 6.23 -4.93 1.01
C HIS A 7 7.10 -6.16 0.73
N THR A 8 6.56 -7.13 -0.02
CA THR A 8 7.24 -8.39 -0.33
C THR A 8 7.66 -8.51 -1.79
N GLN A 9 7.76 -7.38 -2.49
CA GLN A 9 8.13 -7.33 -3.91
C GLN A 9 9.43 -8.09 -4.20
N GLY A 10 9.53 -8.64 -5.42
CA GLY A 10 10.71 -9.31 -5.96
C GLY A 10 11.00 -8.89 -7.39
N ARG A 11 12.24 -9.01 -7.84
CA ARG A 11 12.63 -8.77 -9.24
C ARG A 11 12.24 -9.93 -10.15
N THR A 12 12.05 -11.10 -9.55
CA THR A 12 11.62 -12.32 -10.23
C THR A 12 10.45 -12.94 -9.48
N MET A 13 9.72 -13.84 -10.13
CA MET A 13 8.67 -14.62 -9.50
C MET A 13 9.19 -15.37 -8.26
N GLN A 14 10.36 -15.97 -8.36
CA GLN A 14 10.95 -16.72 -7.25
C GLN A 14 11.28 -15.81 -6.07
N GLU A 15 11.87 -14.63 -6.32
CA GLU A 15 12.15 -13.65 -5.25
C GLU A 15 10.88 -13.16 -4.56
N LEU A 16 9.78 -12.92 -5.31
CA LEU A 16 8.48 -12.55 -4.73
C LEU A 16 7.98 -13.63 -3.76
N VAL A 17 8.00 -14.88 -4.21
CA VAL A 17 7.59 -16.02 -3.38
C VAL A 17 8.48 -16.16 -2.14
N ASP A 18 9.80 -16.09 -2.30
CA ASP A 18 10.76 -16.22 -1.20
C ASP A 18 10.65 -15.08 -0.19
N ASN A 19 10.45 -13.83 -0.66
CA ASN A 19 10.23 -12.68 0.19
C ASN A 19 8.91 -12.79 0.97
N SER A 20 7.84 -13.28 0.33
CA SER A 20 6.56 -13.52 0.99
C SER A 20 6.66 -14.59 2.07
N LYS A 21 7.33 -15.72 1.78
CA LYS A 21 7.60 -16.77 2.79
C LYS A 21 8.43 -16.24 3.95
N ARG A 22 9.46 -15.46 3.65
CA ARG A 22 10.31 -14.84 4.69
C ARG A 22 9.50 -13.93 5.59
N ALA A 23 8.64 -13.08 5.03
CA ALA A 23 7.76 -12.22 5.82
C ALA A 23 6.90 -13.06 6.79
N VAL A 24 6.29 -14.14 6.31
CA VAL A 24 5.51 -15.05 7.18
C VAL A 24 6.38 -15.67 8.30
N GLN A 25 7.57 -16.13 7.96
CA GLN A 25 8.52 -16.68 8.96
C GLN A 25 8.94 -15.63 10.00
N GLU A 26 8.97 -14.37 9.62
CA GLU A 26 9.26 -13.24 10.51
C GLU A 26 8.09 -12.84 11.41
N GLY A 27 6.91 -13.44 11.23
CA GLY A 27 5.70 -13.19 12.02
C GLY A 27 4.71 -12.23 11.39
N TRP A 28 4.91 -11.80 10.14
CA TRP A 28 3.93 -11.00 9.44
C TRP A 28 2.70 -11.85 9.07
N ARG A 29 1.52 -11.28 9.24
CA ARG A 29 0.22 -11.91 8.95
C ARG A 29 -0.35 -11.50 7.61
N PHE A 30 0.31 -10.56 6.96
CA PHE A 30 -0.03 -9.98 5.68
C PHE A 30 1.20 -9.94 4.78
N VAL A 31 0.98 -10.03 3.49
CA VAL A 31 1.97 -9.77 2.44
C VAL A 31 1.38 -8.84 1.39
N ARG A 32 2.20 -7.99 0.78
CA ARG A 32 1.74 -7.02 -0.20
C ARG A 32 2.78 -6.83 -1.31
N TRP A 33 2.32 -6.84 -2.54
CA TRP A 33 3.10 -6.43 -3.71
C TRP A 33 2.21 -5.73 -4.74
N GLY A 34 2.84 -5.09 -5.75
CA GLY A 34 2.14 -4.30 -6.75
C GLY A 34 2.01 -4.98 -8.10
N GLN A 35 1.16 -4.38 -8.96
CA GLN A 35 0.91 -4.78 -10.34
C GLN A 35 2.23 -4.90 -11.11
N PRO A 36 2.53 -6.06 -11.72
CA PRO A 36 3.78 -6.28 -12.43
C PRO A 36 3.84 -5.48 -13.74
N GLU A 37 5.05 -5.07 -14.11
CA GLU A 37 5.31 -4.61 -15.46
C GLU A 37 5.21 -5.77 -16.46
N SER A 38 4.80 -5.50 -17.70
CA SER A 38 4.66 -6.51 -18.74
C SER A 38 6.00 -6.98 -19.34
N SER A 39 7.07 -6.21 -19.12
CA SER A 39 8.42 -6.58 -19.55
C SER A 39 9.48 -5.97 -18.63
N GLY A 40 10.57 -6.67 -18.42
CA GLY A 40 11.65 -6.27 -17.52
C GLY A 40 11.56 -6.93 -16.13
N PRO A 41 12.41 -6.53 -15.17
CA PRO A 41 12.31 -7.01 -13.80
C PRO A 41 10.95 -6.64 -13.20
N MET A 42 10.37 -7.53 -12.40
CA MET A 42 9.02 -7.42 -11.83
C MET A 42 8.81 -6.23 -10.88
N SER A 43 9.86 -5.60 -10.42
CA SER A 43 9.78 -4.34 -9.66
C SER A 43 10.91 -3.42 -10.12
N GLY A 44 10.56 -2.26 -10.65
CA GLY A 44 11.50 -1.16 -10.81
C GLY A 44 11.78 -0.54 -9.45
N GLY A 45 12.93 -0.81 -8.86
CA GLY A 45 13.36 -0.02 -7.71
C GLY A 45 13.52 1.45 -8.11
N MET A 46 13.25 2.38 -7.21
CA MET A 46 13.37 3.85 -7.42
C MET A 46 14.76 4.33 -7.86
N LYS A 47 15.73 3.44 -8.10
CA LYS A 47 17.13 3.78 -8.39
C LYS A 47 17.50 3.83 -9.87
N GLU A 48 16.60 3.43 -10.77
CA GLU A 48 16.90 3.42 -12.20
C GLU A 48 15.88 4.26 -12.95
N SER A 49 16.35 5.29 -13.66
CA SER A 49 15.54 6.08 -14.59
C SER A 49 15.29 5.26 -15.87
N ARG A 50 14.48 4.20 -15.76
CA ARG A 50 14.07 3.43 -16.92
C ARG A 50 12.59 3.66 -17.23
N ILE A 51 12.28 3.58 -18.50
CA ILE A 51 10.89 3.52 -18.94
C ILE A 51 10.46 2.05 -18.82
N GLY A 52 9.56 1.77 -17.89
CA GLY A 52 8.91 0.46 -17.78
C GLY A 52 7.80 0.30 -18.80
N ARG A 53 7.39 -0.93 -19.06
CA ARG A 53 6.25 -1.24 -19.92
C ARG A 53 5.14 -1.90 -19.14
N LEU A 54 3.94 -1.41 -19.32
CA LEU A 54 2.73 -1.99 -18.76
C LEU A 54 1.70 -2.16 -19.87
N GLN A 55 1.66 -3.36 -20.44
CA GLN A 55 0.60 -3.80 -21.34
C GLN A 55 -0.46 -4.52 -20.48
N PRO A 56 -1.68 -3.97 -20.35
CA PRO A 56 -2.64 -4.41 -19.34
C PRO A 56 -2.93 -5.92 -19.34
N GLU A 57 -3.19 -6.51 -20.50
CA GLU A 57 -3.51 -7.95 -20.61
C GLU A 57 -2.35 -8.84 -20.16
N THR A 58 -1.11 -8.47 -20.53
CA THR A 58 0.08 -9.22 -20.13
C THR A 58 0.35 -9.02 -18.64
N SER A 59 0.24 -7.80 -18.15
CA SER A 59 0.41 -7.46 -16.74
C SER A 59 -0.62 -8.20 -15.86
N ASN A 60 -1.89 -8.24 -16.27
CA ASN A 60 -2.95 -8.95 -15.56
C ASN A 60 -2.68 -10.45 -15.48
N ARG A 61 -2.28 -11.09 -16.60
CA ARG A 61 -1.93 -12.51 -16.60
C ARG A 61 -0.77 -12.81 -15.64
N LEU A 62 0.26 -11.96 -15.63
CA LEU A 62 1.37 -12.10 -14.68
C LEU A 62 0.93 -11.89 -13.22
N ALA A 63 0.03 -10.94 -12.97
CA ALA A 63 -0.52 -10.70 -11.64
C ALA A 63 -1.29 -11.92 -11.11
N VAL A 64 -2.10 -12.57 -11.94
CA VAL A 64 -2.81 -13.79 -11.58
C VAL A 64 -1.82 -14.93 -11.29
N GLU A 65 -0.78 -15.11 -12.12
CA GLU A 65 0.26 -16.11 -11.86
C GLU A 65 0.99 -15.84 -10.55
N GLN A 66 1.34 -14.58 -10.26
CA GLN A 66 1.95 -14.16 -8.99
C GLN A 66 1.06 -14.51 -7.81
N MET A 67 -0.23 -14.15 -7.90
CA MET A 67 -1.21 -14.41 -6.85
C MET A 67 -1.33 -15.91 -6.56
N ALA A 68 -1.45 -16.73 -7.58
CA ALA A 68 -1.53 -18.18 -7.43
C ALA A 68 -0.29 -18.73 -6.70
N ARG A 69 0.92 -18.37 -7.16
CA ARG A 69 2.16 -18.87 -6.59
C ARG A 69 2.41 -18.40 -5.16
N VAL A 70 2.09 -17.13 -4.87
CA VAL A 70 2.23 -16.62 -3.50
C VAL A 70 1.21 -17.27 -2.57
N ARG A 71 -0.06 -17.37 -2.98
CA ARG A 71 -1.12 -18.03 -2.21
C ARG A 71 -0.77 -19.49 -1.89
N ASP A 72 -0.27 -20.24 -2.86
CA ASP A 72 0.21 -21.62 -2.65
C ASP A 72 1.36 -21.67 -1.64
N ALA A 73 2.27 -20.73 -1.71
CA ALA A 73 3.48 -20.69 -0.87
C ALA A 73 3.25 -20.24 0.57
N VAL A 74 2.30 -19.33 0.81
CA VAL A 74 2.04 -18.76 2.15
C VAL A 74 0.83 -19.40 2.85
N GLY A 75 0.00 -20.14 2.12
CA GLY A 75 -1.18 -20.80 2.65
C GLY A 75 -2.42 -19.89 2.76
N PRO A 76 -3.58 -20.46 3.16
CA PRO A 76 -4.86 -19.74 3.19
C PRO A 76 -4.99 -18.72 4.33
N ASP A 77 -4.22 -18.87 5.41
CA ASP A 77 -4.37 -18.07 6.62
C ASP A 77 -3.62 -16.70 6.55
N ILE A 78 -2.80 -16.51 5.53
CA ILE A 78 -2.08 -15.25 5.31
C ILE A 78 -2.92 -14.33 4.42
N ASN A 79 -3.12 -13.11 4.88
CA ASN A 79 -3.82 -12.08 4.12
C ASN A 79 -2.92 -11.52 3.00
N ILE A 80 -3.48 -11.38 1.81
CA ILE A 80 -2.77 -10.84 0.65
C ILE A 80 -3.39 -9.50 0.25
N CYS A 81 -2.61 -8.44 0.29
CA CYS A 81 -2.95 -7.14 -0.26
C CYS A 81 -2.32 -7.01 -1.65
N PHE A 82 -3.10 -6.66 -2.66
CA PHE A 82 -2.60 -6.50 -4.02
C PHE A 82 -2.85 -5.09 -4.53
N ASP A 83 -1.77 -4.42 -4.93
CA ASP A 83 -1.80 -3.02 -5.33
C ASP A 83 -1.73 -2.87 -6.86
N VAL A 84 -2.81 -2.39 -7.46
CA VAL A 84 -2.88 -2.03 -8.88
C VAL A 84 -2.19 -0.70 -9.14
N HIS A 85 -2.12 0.16 -8.12
CA HIS A 85 -1.43 1.44 -8.14
C HIS A 85 -1.90 2.37 -9.27
N THR A 86 -3.21 2.45 -9.47
CA THR A 86 -3.89 3.30 -10.47
C THR A 86 -3.50 3.04 -11.94
N ARG A 87 -2.84 1.92 -12.23
CA ARG A 87 -2.19 1.64 -13.53
C ARG A 87 -3.13 1.10 -14.61
N LEU A 88 -4.33 0.70 -14.23
CA LEU A 88 -5.29 0.06 -15.14
C LEU A 88 -6.51 0.94 -15.40
N ASP A 89 -7.08 0.76 -16.59
CA ASP A 89 -8.40 1.29 -16.91
C ASP A 89 -9.51 0.38 -16.33
N PRO A 90 -10.73 0.89 -16.11
CA PRO A 90 -11.78 0.14 -15.40
C PRO A 90 -12.08 -1.26 -15.97
N HIS A 91 -12.11 -1.42 -17.30
CA HIS A 91 -12.40 -2.72 -17.91
C HIS A 91 -11.28 -3.76 -17.65
N HIS A 92 -10.01 -3.32 -17.60
CA HIS A 92 -8.90 -4.20 -17.30
C HIS A 92 -8.90 -4.61 -15.82
N VAL A 93 -9.20 -3.68 -14.92
CA VAL A 93 -9.22 -3.99 -13.47
C VAL A 93 -10.41 -4.88 -13.11
N ILE A 94 -11.57 -4.69 -13.74
CA ILE A 94 -12.74 -5.54 -13.54
C ILE A 94 -12.42 -6.99 -13.93
N GLN A 95 -11.74 -7.19 -15.07
CA GLN A 95 -11.30 -8.53 -15.47
C GLN A 95 -10.27 -9.10 -14.48
N LEU A 96 -9.25 -8.32 -14.12
CA LEU A 96 -8.25 -8.74 -13.14
C LEU A 96 -8.89 -9.17 -11.81
N CYS A 97 -9.81 -8.38 -11.28
CA CYS A 97 -10.47 -8.69 -10.01
C CYS A 97 -11.25 -10.00 -10.08
N ARG A 98 -11.93 -10.28 -11.20
CA ARG A 98 -12.64 -11.56 -11.41
C ARG A 98 -11.68 -12.75 -11.43
N ASP A 99 -10.53 -12.58 -12.07
CA ASP A 99 -9.50 -13.64 -12.15
C ASP A 99 -8.79 -13.84 -10.80
N LEU A 100 -8.85 -12.84 -9.88
CA LEU A 100 -8.26 -12.91 -8.55
C LEU A 100 -9.21 -13.39 -7.45
N GLU A 101 -10.53 -13.46 -7.69
CA GLU A 101 -11.54 -13.84 -6.68
C GLU A 101 -11.27 -15.19 -6.02
N GLU A 102 -10.81 -16.17 -6.78
CA GLU A 102 -10.52 -17.52 -6.26
C GLU A 102 -9.43 -17.53 -5.17
N PHE A 103 -8.49 -16.58 -5.22
CA PHE A 103 -7.36 -16.48 -4.28
C PHE A 103 -7.72 -15.70 -3.02
N LYS A 104 -8.89 -15.10 -2.94
CA LYS A 104 -9.41 -14.34 -1.80
C LYS A 104 -8.41 -13.33 -1.25
N PRO A 105 -7.97 -12.34 -2.05
CA PRO A 105 -7.13 -11.25 -1.54
C PRO A 105 -7.88 -10.49 -0.44
N PHE A 106 -7.13 -9.93 0.53
CA PHE A 106 -7.68 -9.11 1.60
C PHE A 106 -8.28 -7.82 1.05
N PHE A 107 -7.57 -7.19 0.11
CA PHE A 107 -8.12 -6.10 -0.71
C PHE A 107 -7.35 -5.97 -2.03
N ILE A 108 -7.99 -5.27 -2.97
CA ILE A 108 -7.36 -4.71 -4.18
C ILE A 108 -7.18 -3.21 -3.95
N GLU A 109 -5.93 -2.76 -3.98
CA GLU A 109 -5.55 -1.38 -3.71
C GLU A 109 -5.51 -0.56 -4.99
N ASP A 110 -6.01 0.68 -4.92
CA ASP A 110 -6.03 1.70 -5.99
C ASP A 110 -6.30 1.13 -7.39
N PRO A 111 -7.47 0.49 -7.57
CA PRO A 111 -7.78 -0.27 -8.79
C PRO A 111 -7.81 0.60 -10.04
N VAL A 112 -8.19 1.88 -9.93
CA VAL A 112 -8.32 2.82 -11.03
C VAL A 112 -7.70 4.17 -10.70
N ARG A 113 -7.56 5.02 -11.71
CA ARG A 113 -7.01 6.37 -11.57
C ARG A 113 -7.78 7.19 -10.54
N SER A 114 -7.03 7.98 -9.79
CA SER A 114 -7.52 8.70 -8.61
C SER A 114 -8.25 10.01 -8.92
N GLU A 115 -8.21 10.52 -10.17
CA GLU A 115 -8.75 11.82 -10.54
C GLU A 115 -10.29 11.84 -10.62
N ASN A 116 -10.91 10.68 -10.83
CA ASN A 116 -12.37 10.57 -10.99
C ASN A 116 -12.95 9.48 -10.08
N GLN A 117 -13.39 9.88 -8.90
CA GLN A 117 -13.99 8.98 -7.92
C GLN A 117 -15.28 8.31 -8.43
N SER A 118 -15.99 8.92 -9.39
CA SER A 118 -17.18 8.32 -9.99
C SER A 118 -16.91 6.99 -10.69
N THR A 119 -15.67 6.75 -11.13
CA THR A 119 -15.26 5.50 -11.77
C THR A 119 -15.38 4.30 -10.82
N TYR A 120 -15.25 4.52 -9.50
CA TYR A 120 -15.42 3.47 -8.50
C TYR A 120 -16.84 2.87 -8.49
N ARG A 121 -17.88 3.61 -8.94
CA ARG A 121 -19.24 3.06 -9.11
C ARG A 121 -19.24 1.91 -10.12
N LEU A 122 -18.55 2.10 -11.26
CA LEU A 122 -18.45 1.06 -12.28
C LEU A 122 -17.68 -0.15 -11.76
N VAL A 123 -16.57 0.08 -11.06
CA VAL A 123 -15.78 -1.00 -10.47
C VAL A 123 -16.62 -1.77 -9.44
N ARG A 124 -17.27 -1.09 -8.50
CA ARG A 124 -18.08 -1.70 -7.44
C ARG A 124 -19.26 -2.52 -7.99
N GLN A 125 -19.87 -2.12 -9.10
CA GLN A 125 -20.96 -2.86 -9.75
C GLN A 125 -20.52 -4.23 -10.29
N HIS A 126 -19.22 -4.44 -10.53
CA HIS A 126 -18.69 -5.63 -11.21
C HIS A 126 -17.64 -6.41 -10.41
N VAL A 127 -17.21 -5.89 -9.27
CA VAL A 127 -16.15 -6.45 -8.43
C VAL A 127 -16.68 -6.72 -7.02
N ASN A 128 -16.58 -7.98 -6.58
CA ASN A 128 -16.98 -8.42 -5.25
C ASN A 128 -15.82 -8.38 -4.23
N LEU A 129 -14.58 -8.23 -4.71
CA LEU A 129 -13.42 -8.14 -3.82
C LEU A 129 -13.43 -6.83 -3.03
N PRO A 130 -12.92 -6.82 -1.79
CA PRO A 130 -12.74 -5.59 -1.05
C PRO A 130 -11.79 -4.62 -1.77
N ILE A 131 -12.15 -3.34 -1.78
CA ILE A 131 -11.41 -2.27 -2.46
C ILE A 131 -10.80 -1.34 -1.41
N ALA A 132 -9.50 -1.09 -1.55
CA ALA A 132 -8.77 -0.08 -0.78
C ALA A 132 -8.37 1.07 -1.69
N ALA A 133 -8.63 2.33 -1.31
CA ALA A 133 -8.25 3.47 -2.13
C ALA A 133 -8.09 4.76 -1.33
N GLY A 134 -7.30 5.69 -1.87
CA GLY A 134 -7.22 7.04 -1.31
C GLY A 134 -5.83 7.60 -1.08
N GLU A 135 -4.76 6.89 -1.32
CA GLU A 135 -3.39 7.35 -1.04
C GLU A 135 -3.00 8.63 -1.79
N GLN A 136 -3.59 8.83 -2.98
CA GLN A 136 -3.33 10.01 -3.82
C GLN A 136 -4.27 11.19 -3.53
N TRP A 137 -5.23 11.06 -2.61
CA TRP A 137 -6.18 12.13 -2.30
C TRP A 137 -5.65 13.06 -1.21
N ALA A 138 -5.54 14.35 -1.56
CA ALA A 138 -4.86 15.35 -0.74
C ALA A 138 -5.75 16.02 0.35
N SER A 139 -6.99 15.55 0.55
CA SER A 139 -7.90 16.08 1.58
C SER A 139 -9.12 15.18 1.75
N LYS A 140 -10.01 15.49 2.71
CA LYS A 140 -11.27 14.75 2.91
C LYS A 140 -12.25 14.84 1.73
N TRP A 141 -12.15 15.87 0.86
CA TRP A 141 -13.15 16.13 -0.16
C TRP A 141 -13.22 15.04 -1.24
N PRO A 142 -12.11 14.51 -1.76
CA PRO A 142 -12.16 13.33 -2.66
C PRO A 142 -12.72 12.07 -2.01
N PHE A 143 -12.53 11.88 -0.70
CA PHE A 143 -13.10 10.74 0.03
C PHE A 143 -14.61 10.80 0.15
N ARG A 144 -15.21 12.00 0.06
CA ARG A 144 -16.64 12.20 0.27
C ARG A 144 -17.49 11.23 -0.56
N GLN A 145 -17.28 11.21 -1.87
CA GLN A 145 -18.11 10.41 -2.76
C GLN A 145 -17.96 8.91 -2.49
N VAL A 146 -16.74 8.44 -2.31
CA VAL A 146 -16.49 7.00 -2.14
C VAL A 146 -16.95 6.49 -0.79
N ILE A 147 -17.00 7.34 0.24
CA ILE A 147 -17.57 7.01 1.55
C ILE A 147 -19.09 7.06 1.49
N GLU A 148 -19.72 8.19 1.08
CA GLU A 148 -21.17 8.37 1.08
C GLU A 148 -21.92 7.38 0.16
N GLU A 149 -21.24 6.81 -0.83
CA GLU A 149 -21.82 5.83 -1.75
C GLU A 149 -21.32 4.39 -1.50
N ASP A 150 -20.59 4.14 -0.40
CA ASP A 150 -20.06 2.83 -0.02
C ASP A 150 -19.26 2.14 -1.13
N LEU A 151 -18.40 2.91 -1.83
CA LEU A 151 -17.67 2.44 -3.01
C LEU A 151 -16.34 1.76 -2.69
N ILE A 152 -15.83 1.92 -1.47
CA ILE A 152 -14.59 1.31 -0.97
C ILE A 152 -14.86 0.59 0.36
N ASP A 153 -13.99 -0.34 0.71
CA ASP A 153 -14.04 -1.07 1.99
C ASP A 153 -12.93 -0.60 2.94
N TYR A 154 -11.84 -0.06 2.37
CA TYR A 154 -10.69 0.44 3.13
C TYR A 154 -10.27 1.82 2.61
N ALA A 155 -10.21 2.80 3.51
CA ALA A 155 -9.70 4.14 3.19
C ALA A 155 -8.17 4.17 3.37
N ARG A 156 -7.44 4.34 2.26
CA ARG A 156 -5.98 4.46 2.20
C ARG A 156 -5.54 5.90 2.50
N ILE A 157 -5.69 6.33 3.73
CA ILE A 157 -5.41 7.71 4.13
C ILE A 157 -3.89 7.91 4.22
N ASP A 158 -3.31 8.77 3.37
CA ASP A 158 -1.94 9.27 3.56
C ASP A 158 -1.96 10.52 4.43
N LEU A 159 -1.38 10.44 5.62
CA LEU A 159 -1.40 11.54 6.60
C LEU A 159 -0.68 12.78 6.10
N CYS A 160 0.36 12.62 5.29
CA CYS A 160 1.10 13.75 4.73
C CYS A 160 0.29 14.45 3.65
N ASN A 161 -0.38 13.68 2.78
CA ASN A 161 -1.18 14.23 1.69
C ASN A 161 -2.46 14.91 2.18
N VAL A 162 -3.17 14.31 3.14
CA VAL A 162 -4.45 14.88 3.62
C VAL A 162 -4.28 16.09 4.56
N GLY A 163 -3.06 16.36 5.04
CA GLY A 163 -2.77 17.52 5.91
C GLY A 163 -2.65 17.19 7.40
N GLY A 164 -2.27 15.96 7.74
CA GLY A 164 -1.94 15.53 9.10
C GLY A 164 -3.07 14.85 9.86
N LEU A 165 -2.81 14.54 11.12
CA LEU A 165 -3.70 13.77 12.01
C LEU A 165 -5.11 14.36 12.13
N THR A 166 -5.23 15.69 12.24
CA THR A 166 -6.53 16.35 12.40
C THR A 166 -7.46 16.11 11.22
N GLU A 167 -6.95 16.15 9.99
CA GLU A 167 -7.76 15.93 8.81
C GLU A 167 -7.98 14.41 8.58
N ALA A 168 -6.97 13.60 8.85
CA ALA A 168 -7.08 12.14 8.80
C ALA A 168 -8.17 11.60 9.75
N LEU A 169 -8.25 12.11 10.99
CA LEU A 169 -9.30 11.73 11.95
C LEU A 169 -10.71 12.05 11.44
N LYS A 170 -10.91 13.17 10.73
CA LYS A 170 -12.22 13.51 10.15
C LYS A 170 -12.64 12.46 9.10
N ILE A 171 -11.70 12.03 8.25
CA ILE A 171 -11.94 10.98 7.25
C ILE A 171 -12.23 9.65 7.94
N THR A 172 -11.42 9.29 8.93
CA THR A 172 -11.56 8.04 9.71
C THR A 172 -12.93 7.94 10.38
N HIS A 173 -13.36 8.97 11.12
CA HIS A 173 -14.67 8.97 11.78
C HIS A 173 -15.85 9.01 10.79
N TRP A 174 -15.65 9.62 9.62
CA TRP A 174 -16.66 9.56 8.56
C TRP A 174 -16.77 8.15 7.99
N ALA A 175 -15.66 7.52 7.65
CA ALA A 175 -15.57 6.14 7.17
C ALA A 175 -16.20 5.14 8.16
N GLU A 176 -15.97 5.33 9.47
CA GLU A 176 -16.57 4.50 10.54
C GLU A 176 -18.09 4.42 10.45
N THR A 177 -18.77 5.52 10.15
CA THR A 177 -20.25 5.56 10.04
C THR A 177 -20.78 4.79 8.82
N HIS A 178 -19.91 4.44 7.89
CA HIS A 178 -20.19 3.66 6.68
C HIS A 178 -19.59 2.23 6.73
N TYR A 179 -19.10 1.79 7.89
CA TYR A 179 -18.44 0.48 8.07
C TYR A 179 -17.19 0.30 7.16
N ILE A 180 -16.56 1.40 6.80
CA ILE A 180 -15.31 1.42 6.04
C ILE A 180 -14.15 1.49 7.04
N ASP A 181 -13.24 0.52 6.96
CA ASP A 181 -12.03 0.50 7.77
C ASP A 181 -10.95 1.42 7.18
N ILE A 182 -10.00 1.84 8.01
CA ILE A 182 -8.82 2.53 7.53
C ILE A 182 -7.65 1.55 7.31
N ALA A 183 -6.90 1.78 6.25
CA ALA A 183 -5.63 1.13 5.96
C ALA A 183 -4.61 2.21 5.55
N PRO A 184 -4.07 2.99 6.51
CA PRO A 184 -3.29 4.19 6.20
C PRO A 184 -2.09 3.90 5.31
N HIS A 185 -1.93 4.72 4.27
CA HIS A 185 -0.81 4.70 3.35
C HIS A 185 0.43 5.28 4.04
N ASN A 186 1.56 4.59 3.95
CA ASN A 186 2.82 5.02 4.53
C ASN A 186 4.02 4.60 3.68
N PRO A 187 4.32 5.26 2.57
CA PRO A 187 5.50 4.97 1.74
C PRO A 187 6.75 5.68 2.27
N LEU A 188 6.62 6.41 3.39
CA LEU A 188 7.63 7.28 3.96
C LEU A 188 8.42 6.60 5.09
N GLY A 189 8.99 7.38 5.97
CA GLY A 189 9.88 6.88 7.01
C GLY A 189 9.24 6.68 8.39
N PRO A 190 10.07 6.50 9.43
CA PRO A 190 9.62 6.18 10.79
C PRO A 190 8.69 7.20 11.44
N VAL A 191 8.80 8.49 11.11
CA VAL A 191 7.92 9.55 11.65
C VAL A 191 6.50 9.38 11.13
N SER A 192 6.34 9.19 9.81
CA SER A 192 5.04 8.93 9.20
C SER A 192 4.44 7.61 9.71
N ALA A 193 5.25 6.55 9.83
CA ALA A 193 4.82 5.28 10.39
C ALA A 193 4.26 5.43 11.82
N ALA A 194 4.94 6.18 12.66
CA ALA A 194 4.49 6.43 14.03
C ALA A 194 3.17 7.23 14.07
N ALA A 195 3.02 8.24 13.19
CA ALA A 195 1.78 9.00 13.10
C ALA A 195 0.61 8.13 12.59
N CYS A 196 0.84 7.26 11.61
CA CYS A 196 -0.16 6.31 11.11
C CYS A 196 -0.57 5.32 12.21
N VAL A 197 0.40 4.75 12.95
CA VAL A 197 0.09 3.85 14.08
C VAL A 197 -0.68 4.56 15.17
N ALA A 198 -0.34 5.83 15.48
CA ALA A 198 -1.08 6.63 16.46
C ALA A 198 -2.53 6.87 16.00
N LEU A 199 -2.77 7.19 14.72
CA LEU A 199 -4.12 7.27 14.13
C LEU A 199 -4.87 5.96 14.30
N CYS A 200 -4.27 4.83 13.91
CA CYS A 200 -4.89 3.51 14.04
C CYS A 200 -5.21 3.17 15.50
N MET A 201 -4.32 3.47 16.45
CA MET A 201 -4.56 3.18 17.87
C MET A 201 -5.66 4.05 18.50
N ALA A 202 -5.95 5.20 17.91
CA ALA A 202 -7.03 6.10 18.32
C ALA A 202 -8.37 5.81 17.63
N SER A 203 -8.42 4.81 16.73
CA SER A 203 -9.57 4.51 15.87
C SER A 203 -10.10 3.11 16.14
N SER A 204 -11.41 2.90 15.96
CA SER A 204 -12.08 1.61 16.12
C SER A 204 -12.16 0.80 14.81
N ASN A 205 -12.16 1.50 13.66
CA ASN A 205 -12.31 0.95 12.32
C ASN A 205 -10.93 0.83 11.63
N VAL A 206 -10.13 -0.15 12.04
CA VAL A 206 -8.77 -0.35 11.53
C VAL A 206 -8.63 -1.71 10.86
N GLY A 207 -8.33 -1.72 9.58
CA GLY A 207 -8.01 -2.92 8.83
C GLY A 207 -6.55 -3.34 9.02
N VAL A 208 -5.61 -2.61 8.46
CA VAL A 208 -4.17 -2.93 8.51
C VAL A 208 -3.30 -1.70 8.25
N GLN A 209 -2.11 -1.64 8.84
CA GLN A 209 -1.14 -0.56 8.65
C GLN A 209 0.01 -0.96 7.72
N GLU A 210 0.35 -0.10 6.80
CA GLU A 210 1.47 -0.28 5.87
C GLU A 210 2.83 0.01 6.51
N MET A 211 3.81 -0.92 6.29
CA MET A 211 5.20 -0.82 6.77
C MET A 211 6.19 -1.19 5.65
N PRO A 212 6.44 -0.30 4.67
CA PRO A 212 7.18 -0.63 3.45
C PRO A 212 8.64 -0.99 3.69
N PHE A 213 9.24 -0.48 4.75
CA PHE A 213 10.65 -0.70 5.09
C PHE A 213 10.88 -1.90 6.03
N GLY A 214 9.89 -2.79 6.16
CA GLY A 214 9.97 -3.95 7.03
C GLY A 214 9.75 -3.61 8.51
N ARG A 215 10.42 -4.33 9.40
CA ARG A 215 10.21 -4.16 10.84
C ARG A 215 10.64 -2.76 11.31
N PRO A 216 9.79 -2.05 12.05
CA PRO A 216 10.22 -0.86 12.77
C PRO A 216 11.47 -1.12 13.62
N GLY A 217 12.34 -0.14 13.75
CA GLY A 217 13.60 -0.27 14.45
C GLY A 217 14.76 -0.90 13.65
N THR A 218 14.54 -1.30 12.40
CA THR A 218 15.60 -1.86 11.54
C THR A 218 16.02 -0.90 10.42
N TYR A 219 15.16 0.04 10.04
CA TYR A 219 15.43 1.00 8.97
C TYR A 219 15.99 2.31 9.52
N ALA A 220 17.07 2.82 8.90
CA ALA A 220 17.70 4.11 9.18
C ALA A 220 17.94 4.37 10.69
N THR A 221 18.40 3.37 11.43
CA THR A 221 18.53 3.39 12.90
C THR A 221 19.49 4.45 13.44
N LYS A 222 20.44 4.96 12.64
CA LYS A 222 21.28 6.10 13.02
C LYS A 222 20.53 7.42 12.99
N LEU A 223 19.68 7.61 11.96
CA LEU A 223 18.84 8.80 11.84
C LEU A 223 17.68 8.78 12.82
N PHE A 224 17.11 7.60 13.06
CA PHE A 224 15.97 7.36 13.95
C PHE A 224 16.36 6.32 15.00
N PRO A 225 17.13 6.71 16.02
CA PRO A 225 17.62 5.77 17.05
C PRO A 225 16.50 5.15 17.87
N GLN A 226 15.35 5.85 17.95
CA GLN A 226 14.13 5.31 18.54
C GLN A 226 12.99 5.39 17.55
N GLN A 227 12.28 4.28 17.42
CA GLN A 227 11.12 4.11 16.54
C GLN A 227 9.98 3.42 17.29
N ILE A 228 8.82 3.27 16.64
CA ILE A 228 7.69 2.50 17.17
C ILE A 228 8.11 1.04 17.43
N GLU A 229 7.43 0.42 18.39
CA GLU A 229 7.62 -0.99 18.71
C GLU A 229 6.90 -1.89 17.71
N TRP A 230 7.52 -3.03 17.41
CA TRP A 230 6.93 -4.04 16.55
C TRP A 230 7.22 -5.44 17.12
N ALA A 231 6.19 -6.29 17.16
CA ALA A 231 6.32 -7.69 17.52
C ALA A 231 5.20 -8.51 16.85
N ASP A 232 5.57 -9.66 16.31
CA ASP A 232 4.65 -10.67 15.77
C ASP A 232 3.59 -10.11 14.79
N GLY A 233 4.00 -9.22 13.88
CA GLY A 233 3.12 -8.60 12.89
C GLY A 233 2.32 -7.40 13.41
N PHE A 234 2.54 -6.96 14.65
CA PHE A 234 1.84 -5.83 15.25
C PHE A 234 2.79 -4.69 15.62
N ALA A 235 2.37 -3.47 15.35
CA ALA A 235 3.02 -2.26 15.82
C ALA A 235 2.28 -1.65 17.01
N GLY A 236 3.00 -0.87 17.82
CA GLY A 236 2.46 -0.10 18.93
C GLY A 236 3.22 1.21 19.11
N CYS A 237 2.57 2.21 19.70
CA CYS A 237 3.24 3.42 20.11
C CYS A 237 4.05 3.15 21.38
N PRO A 238 5.31 3.61 21.46
CA PRO A 238 6.05 3.61 22.70
C PRO A 238 5.38 4.53 23.72
N ASP A 239 5.49 4.20 25.00
CA ASP A 239 5.01 5.06 26.11
C ASP A 239 5.95 6.25 26.33
N LYS A 240 5.94 7.18 25.36
CA LYS A 240 6.80 8.37 25.33
C LYS A 240 6.06 9.56 24.76
N PRO A 241 6.48 10.80 25.11
CA PRO A 241 5.88 12.01 24.59
C PRO A 241 5.91 12.11 23.06
N GLY A 242 4.90 12.74 22.47
CA GLY A 242 4.76 12.94 21.05
C GLY A 242 4.49 11.62 20.30
N LEU A 243 5.17 11.39 19.19
CA LEU A 243 5.07 10.15 18.40
C LEU A 243 6.00 9.02 18.91
N GLY A 244 6.81 9.30 19.94
CA GLY A 244 7.78 8.34 20.46
C GLY A 244 8.93 8.01 19.52
N VAL A 245 9.18 8.84 18.50
CA VAL A 245 10.29 8.72 17.56
C VAL A 245 11.33 9.78 17.84
N GLU A 246 12.60 9.39 17.90
CA GLU A 246 13.74 10.31 17.99
C GLU A 246 14.40 10.48 16.63
N PHE A 247 14.80 11.70 16.31
CA PHE A 247 15.50 12.05 15.09
C PHE A 247 16.85 12.69 15.40
N SER A 248 17.94 12.16 14.83
CA SER A 248 19.28 12.69 15.00
C SER A 248 19.59 13.73 13.92
N ILE A 249 19.61 15.01 14.30
CA ILE A 249 19.99 16.12 13.41
C ILE A 249 21.45 15.95 12.94
N ASP A 250 22.37 15.60 13.84
CA ASP A 250 23.79 15.42 13.52
C ASP A 250 24.03 14.34 12.47
N GLU A 251 23.28 13.22 12.54
CA GLU A 251 23.34 12.16 11.53
C GLU A 251 22.72 12.61 10.21
N ALA A 252 21.65 13.38 10.26
CA ALA A 252 21.02 13.92 9.06
C ALA A 252 21.96 14.86 8.32
N GLU A 253 22.65 15.76 9.01
CA GLU A 253 23.63 16.68 8.43
C GLU A 253 24.83 15.94 7.82
N ARG A 254 25.29 14.86 8.48
CA ARG A 254 26.38 14.02 7.97
C ARG A 254 25.99 13.15 6.76
N ALA A 255 24.76 12.64 6.76
CA ALA A 255 24.29 11.71 5.76
C ALA A 255 23.50 12.36 4.61
N TYR A 256 23.30 13.69 4.66
CA TYR A 256 22.51 14.40 3.66
C TYR A 256 23.09 14.21 2.26
N SER A 257 22.30 13.62 1.40
CA SER A 257 22.54 13.60 -0.04
C SER A 257 21.31 14.20 -0.74
N ALA A 258 21.54 14.96 -1.81
CA ALA A 258 20.45 15.48 -2.60
C ALA A 258 19.51 14.34 -3.03
N PRO A 259 18.19 14.50 -2.89
CA PRO A 259 17.26 13.45 -3.27
C PRO A 259 17.35 13.18 -4.78
N GLY A 260 17.68 11.96 -5.14
CA GLY A 260 17.62 11.43 -6.48
C GLY A 260 16.49 10.42 -6.58
N GLY A 261 15.27 10.85 -6.64
CA GLY A 261 14.12 9.99 -6.89
C GLY A 261 13.41 10.41 -8.17
N PHE A 262 13.13 9.44 -9.04
CA PHE A 262 12.27 9.66 -10.20
C PHE A 262 11.04 8.79 -10.04
N ALA A 263 9.86 9.39 -10.30
CA ALA A 263 8.66 8.61 -10.46
C ALA A 263 8.83 7.62 -11.63
N PRO A 264 8.33 6.39 -11.50
CA PRO A 264 8.34 5.44 -12.61
C PRO A 264 7.65 6.04 -13.83
N ARG A 265 8.19 5.78 -15.00
CA ARG A 265 7.54 6.13 -16.27
C ARG A 265 7.16 4.85 -16.97
N LEU A 266 5.85 4.61 -17.09
CA LEU A 266 5.32 3.43 -17.74
C LEU A 266 4.72 3.78 -19.09
N THR A 267 4.98 2.96 -20.10
CA THR A 267 4.38 3.10 -21.42
C THR A 267 3.78 1.77 -21.88
N ARG A 268 2.81 1.85 -22.78
CA ARG A 268 2.32 0.72 -23.57
C ARG A 268 3.32 0.39 -24.68
N ASP A 269 3.12 -0.72 -25.38
CA ASP A 269 4.01 -1.14 -26.47
C ASP A 269 4.03 -0.15 -27.64
N ASP A 270 2.96 0.60 -27.87
CA ASP A 270 2.83 1.65 -28.87
C ASP A 270 3.47 2.99 -28.44
N GLY A 271 4.02 3.06 -27.23
CA GLY A 271 4.64 4.25 -26.66
C GLY A 271 3.68 5.20 -25.94
N ALA A 272 2.38 4.92 -25.88
CA ALA A 272 1.44 5.71 -25.10
C ALA A 272 1.77 5.61 -23.60
N PHE A 273 1.64 6.73 -22.88
CA PHE A 273 1.83 6.74 -21.42
C PHE A 273 0.70 5.98 -20.73
N THR A 274 1.08 5.26 -19.67
CA THR A 274 0.16 4.81 -18.64
C THR A 274 0.45 5.57 -17.35
N ASN A 275 -0.36 5.38 -16.33
CA ASN A 275 -0.12 5.97 -15.02
C ASN A 275 1.08 5.28 -14.33
N TRP A 276 1.75 6.02 -13.45
CA TRP A 276 2.93 5.53 -12.71
C TRP A 276 2.56 4.68 -11.50
#